data_b2782db0dbc8118090d429e35c2965a9
#
_entry.id   b2782db0dbc8118090d429e35c2965a9
#
_cell.length_a   1.000
_cell.length_b   1.000
_cell.length_c   1.000
_cell.angle_alpha   90.00
_cell.angle_beta   90.00
_cell.angle_gamma   90.00
#
_symmetry.space_group_name_H-M   'P 1'
#
loop_
_entity.id
_entity.type
_entity.pdbx_description
1 polymer ?
#
loop_
_entity_poly.entity_id
_entity_poly.type
_entity_poly.pdbx_seq_one_letter_code
_entity_poly.pdbx_strand_id
1 'polypeptide(L)'
;MSASPAERPAGLSVFFPAYNDSGTIASMVIRAVQCASELTSDYEIIVVNDGSVDSTPQIVDELARTYSHVRVVHHPKNRGYGGALQTGFRSATKEFIFYTDGDAQYDPAELADLWAKMTPDADLVNGYKISRSDPFHRIVIGRLYHHIVSLLFGLTVRDVDCDFRLMRRTIFEKIDLEKTSGVICLEMMKKITDAKFRIAEVPVHHYHRAYGKSQFFNFRRLGRTAIDVFKLWFALVIRREHQKAGAVTGQPHAR
;
A
#
# COMPACT_ATOMS: atom_id res chain seq x y z
N MET A 1 2.85 27.30 -36.30
CA MET A 1 2.87 25.95 -35.73
C MET A 1 3.07 26.13 -34.25
N SER A 2 1.98 26.08 -33.45
CA SER A 2 2.02 26.13 -31.99
C SER A 2 2.54 24.81 -31.47
N ALA A 3 3.68 24.80 -30.79
CA ALA A 3 4.17 23.62 -30.07
C ALA A 3 3.13 23.22 -29.05
N SER A 4 2.63 21.99 -29.13
CA SER A 4 1.83 21.36 -28.06
C SER A 4 2.62 21.46 -26.75
N PRO A 5 2.00 21.86 -25.62
CA PRO A 5 2.71 21.84 -24.35
C PRO A 5 3.19 20.40 -24.12
N ALA A 6 4.49 20.23 -23.94
CA ALA A 6 5.07 18.94 -23.59
C ALA A 6 4.31 18.41 -22.36
N GLU A 7 3.61 17.28 -22.52
CA GLU A 7 2.95 16.61 -21.39
C GLU A 7 3.99 16.41 -20.30
N ARG A 8 3.70 16.94 -19.11
CA ARG A 8 4.59 16.71 -17.97
C ARG A 8 4.64 15.21 -17.72
N PRO A 9 5.83 14.64 -17.48
CA PRO A 9 5.92 13.22 -17.15
C PRO A 9 5.04 12.92 -15.94
N ALA A 10 4.28 11.84 -16.01
CA ALA A 10 3.42 11.42 -14.92
C ALA A 10 4.26 11.19 -13.65
N GLY A 11 3.92 11.87 -12.56
CA GLY A 11 4.70 11.81 -11.33
C GLY A 11 4.42 10.57 -10.51
N LEU A 12 5.46 9.97 -9.92
CA LEU A 12 5.39 8.72 -9.16
C LEU A 12 5.95 8.88 -7.74
N SER A 13 5.12 8.67 -6.71
CA SER A 13 5.57 8.46 -5.33
C SER A 13 5.63 6.98 -5.05
N VAL A 14 6.80 6.48 -4.67
CA VAL A 14 6.99 5.13 -4.15
C VAL A 14 7.16 5.21 -2.64
N PHE A 15 6.45 4.40 -1.85
CA PHE A 15 6.73 4.38 -0.42
C PHE A 15 6.77 2.99 0.19
N PHE A 16 7.55 2.88 1.26
CA PHE A 16 7.76 1.68 2.06
C PHE A 16 7.41 1.98 3.52
N PRO A 17 6.43 1.29 4.13
CA PRO A 17 6.38 1.18 5.57
C PRO A 17 7.54 0.30 6.04
N ALA A 18 8.29 0.72 7.03
CA ALA A 18 9.45 0.00 7.55
C ALA A 18 9.40 -0.10 9.08
N TYR A 19 9.53 -1.32 9.60
CA TYR A 19 9.65 -1.57 11.04
C TYR A 19 10.58 -2.74 11.33
N ASN A 20 11.80 -2.42 11.78
CA ASN A 20 12.87 -3.40 12.04
C ASN A 20 13.23 -4.20 10.76
N ASP A 21 13.41 -3.50 9.65
CA ASP A 21 13.74 -4.05 8.33
C ASP A 21 15.19 -3.73 7.91
N SER A 22 16.10 -3.60 8.88
CA SER A 22 17.52 -3.22 8.63
C SER A 22 18.23 -4.12 7.62
N GLY A 23 17.82 -5.40 7.50
CA GLY A 23 18.44 -6.34 6.57
C GLY A 23 17.93 -6.26 5.13
N THR A 24 16.86 -5.52 4.86
CA THR A 24 16.19 -5.53 3.55
C THR A 24 15.93 -4.14 2.98
N ILE A 25 15.63 -3.16 3.83
CA ILE A 25 15.15 -1.85 3.39
C ILE A 25 16.10 -1.13 2.42
N ALA A 26 17.42 -1.29 2.58
CA ALA A 26 18.39 -0.66 1.68
C ALA A 26 18.26 -1.18 0.25
N SER A 27 18.18 -2.50 0.06
CA SER A 27 18.03 -3.11 -1.25
C SER A 27 16.69 -2.74 -1.90
N MET A 28 15.62 -2.66 -1.11
CA MET A 28 14.29 -2.27 -1.58
C MET A 28 14.28 -0.83 -2.10
N VAL A 29 14.86 0.11 -1.34
CA VAL A 29 14.95 1.53 -1.73
C VAL A 29 15.81 1.70 -2.97
N ILE A 30 17.01 1.09 -3.02
CA ILE A 30 17.91 1.18 -4.18
C ILE A 30 17.22 0.63 -5.43
N ARG A 31 16.57 -0.52 -5.32
CA ARG A 31 15.84 -1.13 -6.43
C ARG A 31 14.68 -0.26 -6.90
N ALA A 32 13.95 0.35 -5.96
CA ALA A 32 12.87 1.29 -6.29
C ALA A 32 13.37 2.56 -6.98
N VAL A 33 14.51 3.13 -6.56
CA VAL A 33 15.15 4.27 -7.24
C VAL A 33 15.48 3.91 -8.68
N GLN A 34 16.09 2.74 -8.93
CA GLN A 34 16.40 2.26 -10.28
C GLN A 34 15.14 2.15 -11.14
N CYS A 35 14.15 1.40 -10.67
CA CYS A 35 12.91 1.18 -11.42
C CYS A 35 12.13 2.48 -11.66
N ALA A 36 11.96 3.32 -10.64
CA ALA A 36 11.22 4.58 -10.78
C ALA A 36 11.89 5.53 -11.78
N SER A 37 13.24 5.62 -11.78
CA SER A 37 13.98 6.46 -12.71
C SER A 37 13.87 6.01 -14.17
N GLU A 38 13.62 4.72 -14.41
CA GLU A 38 13.36 4.17 -15.75
C GLU A 38 11.92 4.49 -16.24
N LEU A 39 10.98 4.63 -15.31
CA LEU A 39 9.56 4.87 -15.61
C LEU A 39 9.25 6.36 -15.81
N THR A 40 9.85 7.24 -15.02
CA THR A 40 9.61 8.69 -15.08
C THR A 40 10.75 9.49 -14.47
N SER A 41 10.94 10.72 -14.97
CA SER A 41 11.89 11.67 -14.37
C SER A 41 11.32 12.39 -13.14
N ASP A 42 9.99 12.37 -12.92
CA ASP A 42 9.32 13.00 -11.78
C ASP A 42 8.90 11.97 -10.74
N TYR A 43 9.85 11.52 -9.92
CA TYR A 43 9.58 10.54 -8.88
C TYR A 43 10.14 10.95 -7.51
N GLU A 44 9.60 10.34 -6.46
CA GLU A 44 10.12 10.38 -5.09
C GLU A 44 9.99 9.00 -4.44
N ILE A 45 10.94 8.68 -3.54
CA ILE A 45 10.90 7.48 -2.71
C ILE A 45 10.76 7.91 -1.26
N ILE A 46 9.78 7.36 -0.56
CA ILE A 46 9.48 7.71 0.83
C ILE A 46 9.63 6.46 1.69
N VAL A 47 10.44 6.52 2.72
CA VAL A 47 10.47 5.47 3.73
C VAL A 47 9.77 5.97 4.99
N VAL A 48 8.73 5.28 5.43
CA VAL A 48 8.05 5.57 6.70
C VAL A 48 8.59 4.62 7.76
N ASN A 49 9.55 5.10 8.54
CA ASN A 49 10.10 4.35 9.66
C ASN A 49 9.14 4.42 10.86
N ASP A 50 8.46 3.32 11.15
CA ASP A 50 7.44 3.23 12.20
C ASP A 50 8.03 2.94 13.58
N GLY A 51 9.01 3.76 14.00
CA GLY A 51 9.62 3.65 15.32
C GLY A 51 10.46 2.38 15.48
N SER A 52 11.27 2.02 14.48
CA SER A 52 12.19 0.88 14.53
C SER A 52 13.22 1.04 15.67
N VAL A 53 13.61 -0.08 16.25
CA VAL A 53 14.59 -0.15 17.36
C VAL A 53 15.91 -0.82 16.95
N ASP A 54 15.98 -1.31 15.71
CA ASP A 54 17.20 -1.84 15.09
C ASP A 54 17.95 -0.74 14.31
N SER A 55 18.85 -1.11 13.40
CA SER A 55 19.62 -0.17 12.56
C SER A 55 18.82 0.44 11.39
N THR A 56 17.51 0.15 11.28
CA THR A 56 16.68 0.71 10.18
C THR A 56 16.75 2.24 10.10
N PRO A 57 16.63 3.02 11.21
CA PRO A 57 16.67 4.48 11.13
C PRO A 57 17.96 5.00 10.52
N GLN A 58 19.11 4.48 10.95
CA GLN A 58 20.43 4.90 10.45
C GLN A 58 20.60 4.60 8.95
N ILE A 59 20.14 3.41 8.52
CA ILE A 59 20.20 2.99 7.12
C ILE A 59 19.36 3.90 6.23
N VAL A 60 18.12 4.19 6.62
CA VAL A 60 17.23 5.01 5.78
C VAL A 60 17.67 6.48 5.75
N ASP A 61 18.26 7.00 6.82
CA ASP A 61 18.87 8.33 6.84
C ASP A 61 20.09 8.44 5.90
N GLU A 62 20.89 7.38 5.83
CA GLU A 62 22.03 7.33 4.90
C GLU A 62 21.54 7.28 3.44
N LEU A 63 20.49 6.51 3.17
CA LEU A 63 19.88 6.48 1.84
C LEU A 63 19.32 7.85 1.44
N ALA A 64 18.66 8.56 2.35
CA ALA A 64 18.15 9.91 2.07
C ALA A 64 19.26 10.94 1.84
N ARG A 65 20.45 10.77 2.46
CA ARG A 65 21.62 11.60 2.17
C ARG A 65 22.27 11.28 0.83
N THR A 66 22.22 10.01 0.43
CA THR A 66 22.86 9.52 -0.79
C THR A 66 22.04 9.78 -2.05
N TYR A 67 20.73 9.63 -1.95
CA TYR A 67 19.81 9.72 -3.09
C TYR A 67 18.87 10.93 -2.93
N SER A 68 18.98 11.92 -3.79
CA SER A 68 18.20 13.19 -3.73
C SER A 68 16.68 13.01 -3.83
N HIS A 69 16.22 11.91 -4.45
CA HIS A 69 14.81 11.56 -4.56
C HIS A 69 14.27 10.74 -3.38
N VAL A 70 15.15 10.37 -2.41
CA VAL A 70 14.76 9.59 -1.23
C VAL A 70 14.58 10.50 -0.04
N ARG A 71 13.48 10.33 0.68
CA ARG A 71 13.22 10.99 1.96
C ARG A 71 12.61 10.05 2.98
N VAL A 72 12.77 10.40 4.24
CA VAL A 72 12.33 9.58 5.36
C VAL A 72 11.33 10.33 6.23
N VAL A 73 10.32 9.60 6.72
CA VAL A 73 9.40 10.08 7.75
C VAL A 73 9.55 9.15 8.96
N HIS A 74 10.08 9.67 10.07
CA HIS A 74 10.23 8.91 11.29
C HIS A 74 9.04 9.10 12.21
N HIS A 75 8.44 8.01 12.68
CA HIS A 75 7.53 8.04 13.82
C HIS A 75 8.34 7.95 15.13
N PRO A 76 8.05 8.78 16.12
CA PRO A 76 8.75 8.72 17.41
C PRO A 76 8.45 7.43 18.19
N LYS A 77 7.38 6.73 17.84
CA LYS A 77 6.99 5.41 18.36
C LYS A 77 6.20 4.64 17.31
N ASN A 78 6.18 3.33 17.43
CA ASN A 78 5.39 2.47 16.55
C ASN A 78 3.90 2.84 16.60
N ARG A 79 3.30 3.12 15.44
CA ARG A 79 1.90 3.46 15.23
C ARG A 79 1.11 2.32 14.59
N GLY A 80 1.79 1.21 14.32
CA GLY A 80 1.25 0.04 13.62
C GLY A 80 1.25 0.18 12.11
N TYR A 81 1.11 -0.95 11.43
CA TYR A 81 1.19 -1.03 9.98
C TYR A 81 0.28 -0.02 9.27
N GLY A 82 -0.99 0.04 9.68
CA GLY A 82 -1.93 1.01 9.12
C GLY A 82 -1.54 2.46 9.40
N GLY A 83 -0.93 2.76 10.56
CA GLY A 83 -0.42 4.09 10.87
C GLY A 83 0.73 4.49 9.94
N ALA A 84 1.62 3.55 9.59
CA ALA A 84 2.68 3.75 8.61
C ALA A 84 2.13 3.97 7.20
N LEU A 85 1.16 3.16 6.76
CA LEU A 85 0.50 3.33 5.46
C LEU A 85 -0.21 4.69 5.35
N GLN A 86 -0.98 5.10 6.36
CA GLN A 86 -1.63 6.41 6.37
C GLN A 86 -0.61 7.55 6.22
N THR A 87 0.53 7.43 6.90
CA THR A 87 1.60 8.43 6.78
C THR A 87 2.20 8.42 5.39
N GLY A 88 2.46 7.25 4.80
CA GLY A 88 2.95 7.11 3.43
C GLY A 88 2.03 7.77 2.41
N PHE A 89 0.73 7.45 2.45
CA PHE A 89 -0.26 8.04 1.56
C PHE A 89 -0.38 9.56 1.70
N ARG A 90 -0.37 10.08 2.93
CA ARG A 90 -0.41 11.54 3.17
C ARG A 90 0.88 12.26 2.76
N SER A 91 2.00 11.56 2.82
CA SER A 91 3.31 12.11 2.45
C SER A 91 3.55 12.10 0.94
N ALA A 92 2.87 11.26 0.19
CA ALA A 92 3.00 11.15 -1.26
C ALA A 92 2.49 12.43 -1.95
N THR A 93 3.34 13.01 -2.83
CA THR A 93 3.05 14.29 -3.49
C THR A 93 2.73 14.14 -4.97
N LYS A 94 3.09 13.02 -5.60
CA LYS A 94 2.96 12.80 -7.04
C LYS A 94 1.56 12.32 -7.44
N GLU A 95 1.31 12.27 -8.76
CA GLU A 95 0.02 11.82 -9.34
C GLU A 95 -0.29 10.37 -9.01
N PHE A 96 0.72 9.51 -9.13
CA PHE A 96 0.60 8.09 -8.83
C PHE A 96 1.34 7.74 -7.54
N ILE A 97 0.76 6.83 -6.78
CA ILE A 97 1.34 6.30 -5.55
C ILE A 97 1.50 4.79 -5.70
N PHE A 98 2.72 4.33 -5.55
CA PHE A 98 3.02 2.91 -5.41
C PHE A 98 3.48 2.63 -3.98
N TYR A 99 3.01 1.54 -3.38
CA TYR A 99 3.56 1.07 -2.13
C TYR A 99 3.77 -0.43 -2.11
N THR A 100 4.75 -0.84 -1.36
CA THR A 100 5.01 -2.24 -1.00
C THR A 100 5.76 -2.31 0.32
N ASP A 101 5.78 -3.48 0.96
CA ASP A 101 6.47 -3.69 2.23
C ASP A 101 8.00 -3.64 2.06
N GLY A 102 8.70 -3.18 3.11
CA GLY A 102 10.17 -3.09 3.15
C GLY A 102 10.90 -4.40 3.41
N ASP A 103 10.21 -5.53 3.50
CA ASP A 103 10.71 -6.84 3.95
C ASP A 103 11.26 -7.76 2.86
N ALA A 104 11.37 -7.24 1.62
CA ALA A 104 11.85 -7.94 0.43
C ALA A 104 11.05 -9.19 0.04
N GLN A 105 9.76 -9.25 0.40
CA GLN A 105 8.87 -10.30 -0.10
C GLN A 105 8.32 -10.01 -1.50
N TYR A 106 8.50 -8.79 -2.00
CA TYR A 106 8.20 -8.37 -3.38
C TYR A 106 9.43 -7.73 -4.02
N ASP A 107 9.56 -7.83 -5.35
CA ASP A 107 10.59 -7.11 -6.11
C ASP A 107 10.02 -5.78 -6.65
N PRO A 108 10.55 -4.62 -6.23
CA PRO A 108 10.13 -3.32 -6.77
C PRO A 108 10.25 -3.21 -8.30
N ALA A 109 11.04 -4.04 -8.96
CA ALA A 109 11.12 -4.06 -10.42
C ALA A 109 9.80 -4.45 -11.11
N GLU A 110 8.97 -5.26 -10.45
CA GLU A 110 7.64 -5.63 -10.97
C GLU A 110 6.66 -4.43 -10.98
N LEU A 111 7.03 -3.28 -10.42
CA LEU A 111 6.29 -2.02 -10.57
C LEU A 111 6.13 -1.64 -12.06
N ALA A 112 7.06 -2.00 -12.93
CA ALA A 112 6.96 -1.74 -14.36
C ALA A 112 5.70 -2.37 -14.98
N ASP A 113 5.30 -3.56 -14.53
CA ASP A 113 4.10 -4.24 -15.01
C ASP A 113 2.81 -3.53 -14.53
N LEU A 114 2.82 -3.03 -13.28
CA LEU A 114 1.71 -2.23 -12.76
C LEU A 114 1.61 -0.90 -13.50
N TRP A 115 2.75 -0.26 -13.77
CA TRP A 115 2.82 1.00 -14.50
C TRP A 115 2.27 0.86 -15.93
N ALA A 116 2.66 -0.17 -16.64
CA ALA A 116 2.16 -0.48 -17.98
C ALA A 116 0.63 -0.75 -17.99
N LYS A 117 0.08 -1.26 -16.86
CA LYS A 117 -1.36 -1.53 -16.70
C LYS A 117 -2.17 -0.33 -16.22
N MET A 118 -1.50 0.74 -15.73
CA MET A 118 -2.13 1.97 -15.27
C MET A 118 -2.57 2.83 -16.47
N THR A 119 -3.64 2.41 -17.13
CA THR A 119 -4.28 3.10 -18.25
C THR A 119 -5.25 4.19 -17.74
N PRO A 120 -5.78 5.08 -18.62
CA PRO A 120 -6.85 6.00 -18.24
C PRO A 120 -8.08 5.30 -17.65
N ASP A 121 -8.28 4.01 -17.95
CA ASP A 121 -9.40 3.20 -17.45
C ASP A 121 -9.11 2.49 -16.12
N ALA A 122 -7.96 2.71 -15.50
CA ALA A 122 -7.60 2.16 -14.20
C ALA A 122 -7.33 3.29 -13.20
N ASP A 123 -7.90 3.16 -12.01
CA ASP A 123 -7.66 4.06 -10.89
C ASP A 123 -6.71 3.42 -9.86
N LEU A 124 -6.75 2.08 -9.78
CA LEU A 124 -5.88 1.23 -8.98
C LEU A 124 -5.44 0.02 -9.81
N VAL A 125 -4.15 -0.31 -9.78
CA VAL A 125 -3.62 -1.59 -10.23
C VAL A 125 -3.18 -2.38 -9.00
N ASN A 126 -3.88 -3.49 -8.72
CA ASN A 126 -3.63 -4.37 -7.58
C ASN A 126 -2.80 -5.57 -8.02
N GLY A 127 -1.68 -5.84 -7.33
CA GLY A 127 -0.97 -7.10 -7.50
C GLY A 127 -1.80 -8.28 -6.98
N TYR A 128 -1.62 -9.46 -7.56
CA TYR A 128 -2.05 -10.71 -6.97
C TYR A 128 -0.94 -11.76 -7.03
N LYS A 129 -0.74 -12.49 -5.93
CA LYS A 129 0.37 -13.43 -5.79
C LYS A 129 0.19 -14.65 -6.67
N ILE A 130 1.12 -14.90 -7.62
CA ILE A 130 1.14 -16.09 -8.48
C ILE A 130 1.99 -17.23 -7.92
N SER A 131 3.01 -16.91 -7.13
CA SER A 131 3.82 -17.87 -6.41
C SER A 131 3.82 -17.55 -4.93
N ARG A 132 3.67 -18.55 -4.07
CA ARG A 132 3.73 -18.39 -2.62
C ARG A 132 4.77 -19.35 -2.09
N SER A 133 5.85 -18.82 -1.56
CA SER A 133 6.89 -19.59 -0.88
C SER A 133 6.52 -19.93 0.57
N ASP A 134 5.25 -19.75 0.94
CA ASP A 134 4.74 -20.03 2.28
C ASP A 134 4.50 -21.54 2.51
N PRO A 135 4.61 -22.02 3.76
CA PRO A 135 4.19 -23.37 4.13
C PRO A 135 2.73 -23.65 3.77
N PHE A 136 2.42 -24.88 3.34
CA PHE A 136 1.09 -25.28 2.86
C PHE A 136 -0.07 -24.86 3.76
N HIS A 137 0.06 -25.05 5.09
CA HIS A 137 -0.98 -24.65 6.04
C HIS A 137 -1.28 -23.13 6.02
N ARG A 138 -0.26 -22.28 5.79
CA ARG A 138 -0.45 -20.83 5.64
C ARG A 138 -1.18 -20.48 4.35
N ILE A 139 -0.88 -21.19 3.27
CA ILE A 139 -1.57 -21.02 1.99
C ILE A 139 -3.06 -21.33 2.14
N VAL A 140 -3.39 -22.43 2.82
CA VAL A 140 -4.79 -22.83 3.05
C VAL A 140 -5.52 -21.82 3.93
N ILE A 141 -4.92 -21.43 5.06
CA ILE A 141 -5.52 -20.42 5.97
C ILE A 141 -5.69 -19.08 5.24
N GLY A 142 -4.69 -18.63 4.49
CA GLY A 142 -4.76 -17.38 3.72
C GLY A 142 -5.85 -17.41 2.64
N ARG A 143 -6.01 -18.53 1.94
CA ARG A 143 -7.10 -18.71 0.95
C ARG A 143 -8.48 -18.68 1.61
N LEU A 144 -8.64 -19.38 2.73
CA LEU A 144 -9.90 -19.39 3.48
C LEU A 144 -10.24 -17.97 3.98
N TYR A 145 -9.27 -17.29 4.58
CA TYR A 145 -9.41 -15.89 5.00
C TYR A 145 -9.85 -15.00 3.83
N HIS A 146 -9.12 -15.06 2.69
CA HIS A 146 -9.44 -14.30 1.49
C HIS A 146 -10.90 -14.53 1.03
N HIS A 147 -11.35 -15.79 0.95
CA HIS A 147 -12.72 -16.10 0.53
C HIS A 147 -13.77 -15.55 1.51
N ILE A 148 -13.51 -15.70 2.82
CA ILE A 148 -14.42 -15.18 3.85
C ILE A 148 -14.52 -13.65 3.76
N VAL A 149 -13.39 -12.93 3.72
CA VAL A 149 -13.43 -11.46 3.67
C VAL A 149 -13.98 -10.95 2.34
N SER A 150 -13.66 -11.60 1.22
CA SER A 150 -14.21 -11.21 -0.08
C SER A 150 -15.73 -11.34 -0.11
N LEU A 151 -16.27 -12.44 0.44
CA LEU A 151 -17.73 -12.64 0.55
C LEU A 151 -18.36 -11.61 1.51
N LEU A 152 -17.80 -11.43 2.70
CA LEU A 152 -18.36 -10.52 3.73
C LEU A 152 -18.35 -9.06 3.30
N PHE A 153 -17.32 -8.63 2.58
CA PHE A 153 -17.14 -7.24 2.16
C PHE A 153 -17.58 -6.97 0.71
N GLY A 154 -17.97 -8.01 -0.03
CA GLY A 154 -18.38 -7.88 -1.44
C GLY A 154 -17.21 -7.46 -2.34
N LEU A 155 -16.01 -8.00 -2.11
CA LEU A 155 -14.83 -7.70 -2.90
C LEU A 155 -14.66 -8.69 -4.04
N THR A 156 -14.26 -8.19 -5.22
CA THR A 156 -14.08 -9.00 -6.43
C THR A 156 -12.62 -9.20 -6.82
N VAL A 157 -11.68 -8.59 -6.07
CA VAL A 157 -10.25 -8.71 -6.35
C VAL A 157 -9.71 -10.10 -5.98
N ARG A 158 -8.70 -10.55 -6.73
CA ARG A 158 -8.08 -11.88 -6.55
C ARG A 158 -7.25 -12.01 -5.29
N ASP A 159 -6.66 -10.91 -4.80
CA ASP A 159 -5.85 -10.90 -3.58
C ASP A 159 -6.01 -9.56 -2.85
N VAL A 160 -6.70 -9.60 -1.70
CA VAL A 160 -6.93 -8.43 -0.84
C VAL A 160 -5.69 -8.10 0.00
N ASP A 161 -4.86 -9.12 0.27
CA ASP A 161 -3.69 -9.03 1.15
C ASP A 161 -2.37 -8.92 0.36
N CYS A 162 -2.44 -8.51 -0.90
CA CYS A 162 -1.24 -8.22 -1.68
C CYS A 162 -0.84 -6.76 -1.49
N ASP A 163 0.23 -6.53 -0.74
CA ASP A 163 0.75 -5.18 -0.48
C ASP A 163 1.73 -4.74 -1.59
N PHE A 164 1.26 -4.80 -2.83
CA PHE A 164 1.96 -4.37 -4.03
C PHE A 164 0.95 -3.67 -4.95
N ARG A 165 0.80 -2.36 -4.77
CA ARG A 165 -0.29 -1.60 -5.40
C ARG A 165 0.20 -0.28 -5.97
N LEU A 166 -0.25 0.01 -7.19
CA LEU A 166 -0.10 1.32 -7.85
C LEU A 166 -1.48 1.96 -7.99
N MET A 167 -1.62 3.22 -7.58
CA MET A 167 -2.92 3.89 -7.57
C MET A 167 -2.80 5.38 -7.86
N ARG A 168 -3.88 5.99 -8.34
CA ARG A 168 -3.99 7.43 -8.48
C ARG A 168 -4.14 8.08 -7.12
N ARG A 169 -3.40 9.15 -6.85
CA ARG A 169 -3.49 9.91 -5.59
C ARG A 169 -4.89 10.47 -5.33
N THR A 170 -5.64 10.76 -6.38
CA THR A 170 -7.03 11.25 -6.31
C THR A 170 -8.00 10.29 -5.62
N ILE A 171 -7.65 9.01 -5.45
CA ILE A 171 -8.41 8.08 -4.63
C ILE A 171 -8.54 8.62 -3.20
N PHE A 172 -7.46 9.17 -2.63
CA PHE A 172 -7.43 9.68 -1.26
C PHE A 172 -8.08 11.06 -1.07
N GLU A 173 -8.58 11.66 -2.15
CA GLU A 173 -9.49 12.82 -2.09
C GLU A 173 -10.94 12.39 -1.78
N LYS A 174 -11.27 11.11 -2.02
CA LYS A 174 -12.62 10.55 -1.83
C LYS A 174 -12.72 9.55 -0.70
N ILE A 175 -11.60 8.97 -0.27
CA ILE A 175 -11.59 7.99 0.82
C ILE A 175 -10.57 8.39 1.88
N ASP A 176 -10.94 8.24 3.14
CA ASP A 176 -10.05 8.32 4.29
C ASP A 176 -9.76 6.93 4.85
N LEU A 177 -8.55 6.73 5.38
CA LEU A 177 -8.14 5.50 6.06
C LEU A 177 -7.96 5.76 7.54
N GLU A 178 -8.61 4.95 8.38
CA GLU A 178 -8.68 5.15 9.84
C GLU A 178 -7.98 4.04 10.62
N LYS A 179 -7.91 2.82 10.06
CA LYS A 179 -7.39 1.68 10.79
C LYS A 179 -5.87 1.73 10.88
N THR A 180 -5.34 1.43 12.05
CA THR A 180 -3.89 1.42 12.32
C THR A 180 -3.29 0.02 12.33
N SER A 181 -4.11 -1.03 12.32
CA SER A 181 -3.67 -2.43 12.22
C SER A 181 -3.66 -2.92 10.76
N GLY A 182 -3.27 -4.19 10.54
CA GLY A 182 -3.25 -4.79 9.20
C GLY A 182 -4.60 -4.83 8.47
N VAL A 183 -5.73 -4.61 9.16
CA VAL A 183 -7.05 -4.53 8.50
C VAL A 183 -7.23 -3.28 7.63
N ILE A 184 -6.26 -2.35 7.64
CA ILE A 184 -6.27 -1.16 6.76
C ILE A 184 -6.31 -1.53 5.29
N CYS A 185 -5.66 -2.63 4.87
CA CYS A 185 -5.71 -3.09 3.48
C CYS A 185 -7.13 -3.49 3.06
N LEU A 186 -7.84 -4.18 3.96
CA LEU A 186 -9.24 -4.53 3.76
C LEU A 186 -10.16 -3.28 3.79
N GLU A 187 -9.92 -2.34 4.71
CA GLU A 187 -10.60 -1.04 4.75
C GLU A 187 -10.44 -0.30 3.42
N MET A 188 -9.20 -0.18 2.95
CA MET A 188 -8.87 0.52 1.71
C MET A 188 -9.57 -0.11 0.51
N MET A 189 -9.45 -1.41 0.33
CA MET A 189 -10.08 -2.11 -0.81
C MET A 189 -11.60 -2.00 -0.77
N LYS A 190 -12.23 -2.06 0.42
CA LYS A 190 -13.68 -1.88 0.56
C LYS A 190 -14.10 -0.46 0.18
N LYS A 191 -13.43 0.56 0.70
CA LYS A 191 -13.76 1.97 0.42
C LYS A 191 -13.52 2.31 -1.07
N ILE A 192 -12.45 1.80 -1.69
CA ILE A 192 -12.17 1.95 -3.13
C ILE A 192 -13.29 1.29 -3.98
N THR A 193 -13.69 0.07 -3.62
CA THR A 193 -14.77 -0.66 -4.33
C THR A 193 -16.12 0.06 -4.21
N ASP A 194 -16.46 0.54 -3.02
CA ASP A 194 -17.72 1.25 -2.77
C ASP A 194 -17.76 2.61 -3.47
N ALA A 195 -16.63 3.29 -3.57
CA ALA A 195 -16.48 4.54 -4.32
C ALA A 195 -16.46 4.33 -5.85
N LYS A 196 -16.57 3.07 -6.32
CA LYS A 196 -16.64 2.70 -7.74
C LYS A 196 -15.40 3.03 -8.54
N PHE A 197 -14.24 3.07 -7.91
CA PHE A 197 -12.97 3.15 -8.62
C PHE A 197 -12.72 1.87 -9.43
N ARG A 198 -12.07 2.03 -10.59
CA ARG A 198 -11.78 0.93 -11.50
C ARG A 198 -10.47 0.27 -11.12
N ILE A 199 -10.55 -1.04 -10.84
CA ILE A 199 -9.42 -1.84 -10.37
C ILE A 199 -8.96 -2.76 -11.50
N ALA A 200 -7.70 -2.64 -11.90
CA ALA A 200 -7.02 -3.61 -12.73
C ALA A 200 -6.14 -4.52 -11.85
N GLU A 201 -5.77 -5.69 -12.35
CA GLU A 201 -4.97 -6.66 -11.59
C GLU A 201 -3.80 -7.18 -12.43
N VAL A 202 -2.64 -7.38 -11.77
CA VAL A 202 -1.40 -7.87 -12.38
C VAL A 202 -0.83 -8.99 -11.51
N PRO A 203 -0.36 -10.11 -12.11
CA PRO A 203 0.35 -11.14 -11.36
C PRO A 203 1.68 -10.62 -10.85
N VAL A 204 2.02 -10.92 -9.59
CA VAL A 204 3.30 -10.56 -8.96
C VAL A 204 3.89 -11.73 -8.19
N HIS A 205 5.21 -11.79 -8.13
CA HIS A 205 5.89 -12.81 -7.37
C HIS A 205 5.95 -12.43 -5.89
N HIS A 206 5.78 -13.44 -5.03
CA HIS A 206 5.91 -13.29 -3.58
C HIS A 206 7.00 -14.24 -3.09
N TYR A 207 8.11 -13.66 -2.66
CA TYR A 207 9.31 -14.37 -2.25
C TYR A 207 9.30 -14.73 -0.77
N HIS A 208 10.17 -15.65 -0.40
CA HIS A 208 10.37 -15.95 1.02
C HIS A 208 11.01 -14.74 1.71
N ARG A 209 10.53 -14.43 2.92
CA ARG A 209 11.11 -13.36 3.74
C ARG A 209 12.60 -13.65 3.98
N ALA A 210 13.46 -12.75 3.53
CA ALA A 210 14.92 -12.91 3.62
C ALA A 210 15.45 -12.55 5.02
N TYR A 211 14.76 -11.66 5.76
CA TYR A 211 15.20 -11.16 7.05
C TYR A 211 14.02 -10.97 8.03
N GLY A 212 14.30 -11.11 9.34
CA GLY A 212 13.30 -10.90 10.39
C GLY A 212 12.35 -12.09 10.59
N LYS A 213 11.42 -11.94 11.53
CA LYS A 213 10.39 -12.93 11.84
C LYS A 213 9.00 -12.37 11.52
N SER A 214 8.18 -13.16 10.82
CA SER A 214 6.78 -12.78 10.59
C SER A 214 6.07 -12.52 11.93
N GLN A 215 5.53 -11.33 12.07
CA GLN A 215 4.80 -10.93 13.26
C GLN A 215 3.34 -11.43 13.26
N PHE A 216 2.86 -12.03 12.16
CA PHE A 216 1.44 -12.36 11.98
C PHE A 216 0.95 -13.60 12.72
N PHE A 217 1.79 -14.61 12.96
CA PHE A 217 1.36 -15.90 13.52
C PHE A 217 1.52 -15.97 15.05
N ASN A 218 0.69 -15.19 15.76
CA ASN A 218 0.48 -15.34 17.19
C ASN A 218 -1.03 -15.45 17.44
N PHE A 219 -1.49 -16.49 18.16
CA PHE A 219 -2.92 -16.74 18.45
C PHE A 219 -3.63 -15.51 19.03
N ARG A 220 -2.95 -14.73 19.89
CA ARG A 220 -3.51 -13.48 20.43
C ARG A 220 -3.72 -12.41 19.35
N ARG A 221 -2.81 -12.34 18.36
CA ARG A 221 -2.96 -11.41 17.21
C ARG A 221 -4.04 -11.88 16.26
N LEU A 222 -4.13 -13.18 15.99
CA LEU A 222 -5.17 -13.75 15.15
C LEU A 222 -6.57 -13.44 15.71
N GLY A 223 -6.77 -13.61 17.05
CA GLY A 223 -8.01 -13.24 17.70
C GLY A 223 -8.33 -11.73 17.62
N ARG A 224 -7.32 -10.87 17.80
CA ARG A 224 -7.48 -9.41 17.62
C ARG A 224 -7.85 -9.06 16.18
N THR A 225 -7.16 -9.64 15.20
CA THR A 225 -7.46 -9.43 13.78
C THR A 225 -8.89 -9.84 13.45
N ALA A 226 -9.37 -10.98 13.97
CA ALA A 226 -10.76 -11.40 13.77
C ALA A 226 -11.77 -10.39 14.35
N ILE A 227 -11.50 -9.87 15.53
CA ILE A 227 -12.32 -8.81 16.16
C ILE A 227 -12.27 -7.53 15.32
N ASP A 228 -11.09 -7.12 14.86
CA ASP A 228 -10.93 -5.92 14.03
C ASP A 228 -11.63 -6.06 12.69
N VAL A 229 -11.55 -7.22 12.03
CA VAL A 229 -12.29 -7.54 10.80
C VAL A 229 -13.80 -7.47 11.05
N PHE A 230 -14.30 -8.07 12.14
CA PHE A 230 -15.72 -8.02 12.48
C PHE A 230 -16.21 -6.57 12.72
N LYS A 231 -15.45 -5.78 13.49
CA LYS A 231 -15.77 -4.36 13.73
C LYS A 231 -15.77 -3.57 12.42
N LEU A 232 -14.79 -3.82 11.55
CA LEU A 232 -14.71 -3.17 10.25
C LEU A 232 -15.89 -3.56 9.35
N TRP A 233 -16.23 -4.85 9.31
CA TRP A 233 -17.40 -5.34 8.57
C TRP A 233 -18.68 -4.66 9.03
N PHE A 234 -18.91 -4.60 10.35
CA PHE A 234 -20.09 -3.96 10.91
C PHE A 234 -20.17 -2.47 10.57
N ALA A 235 -19.04 -1.76 10.63
CA ALA A 235 -18.95 -0.34 10.29
C ALA A 235 -19.16 -0.08 8.79
N LEU A 236 -18.47 -0.83 7.92
CA LEU A 236 -18.45 -0.53 6.48
C LEU A 236 -19.57 -1.22 5.69
N VAL A 237 -20.01 -2.42 6.10
CA VAL A 237 -21.02 -3.19 5.35
C VAL A 237 -22.40 -2.98 5.93
N ILE A 238 -22.56 -3.08 7.26
CA ILE A 238 -23.87 -2.96 7.90
C ILE A 238 -24.26 -1.49 8.09
N ARG A 239 -23.40 -0.70 8.76
CA ARG A 239 -23.69 0.72 9.03
C ARG A 239 -23.39 1.66 7.87
N ARG A 240 -22.50 1.28 6.94
CA ARG A 240 -22.04 2.06 5.79
C ARG A 240 -21.57 3.46 6.18
N GLU A 241 -20.82 3.56 7.28
CA GLU A 241 -20.40 4.83 7.90
C GLU A 241 -19.62 5.73 6.94
N HIS A 242 -18.71 5.14 6.14
CA HIS A 242 -17.91 5.85 5.14
C HIS A 242 -18.75 6.50 4.01
N GLN A 243 -19.90 5.90 3.65
CA GLN A 243 -20.78 6.47 2.63
C GLN A 243 -21.61 7.65 3.17
N LYS A 244 -21.93 7.62 4.47
CA LYS A 244 -22.68 8.70 5.13
C LYS A 244 -21.79 9.93 5.35
N ALA A 245 -20.51 9.73 5.70
CA ALA A 245 -19.54 10.83 5.85
C ALA A 245 -19.30 11.59 4.54
N GLY A 246 -19.20 10.89 3.40
CA GLY A 246 -19.07 11.52 2.09
C GLY A 246 -20.30 12.30 1.62
N ALA A 247 -21.49 11.95 2.09
CA ALA A 247 -22.73 12.66 1.76
C ALA A 247 -22.84 14.02 2.49
N VAL A 248 -22.18 14.18 3.65
CA VAL A 248 -22.20 15.44 4.45
C VAL A 248 -21.20 16.47 3.90
N THR A 249 -20.10 16.03 3.28
CA THR A 249 -19.08 16.93 2.69
C THR A 249 -19.41 17.41 1.27
N GLY A 250 -20.47 16.89 0.66
CA GLY A 250 -20.92 17.19 -0.69
C GLY A 250 -21.81 18.43 -0.84
N GLN A 251 -21.85 19.37 0.12
CA GLN A 251 -22.49 20.67 -0.12
C GLN A 251 -21.51 21.59 -0.86
N PRO A 252 -21.88 22.12 -2.05
CA PRO A 252 -21.07 23.11 -2.74
C PRO A 252 -21.02 24.38 -1.87
N HIS A 253 -19.83 24.82 -1.51
CA HIS A 253 -19.65 26.19 -1.05
C HIS A 253 -20.05 27.13 -2.19
N ALA A 254 -21.31 27.56 -2.18
CA ALA A 254 -21.79 28.69 -2.95
C ALA A 254 -21.35 29.96 -2.22
N ARG A 255 -20.56 30.69 -2.89
CA ARG A 255 -20.23 32.12 -2.94
C ARG A 255 -18.77 32.43 -2.80
#